data_c5a39373aba3a27f5ab816274f287098
#
_entry.id   c5a39373aba3a27f5ab816274f287098
#
_cell.length_a   1.000
_cell.length_b   1.000
_cell.length_c   1.000
_cell.angle_alpha   90.00
_cell.angle_beta   90.00
_cell.angle_gamma   90.00
#
_symmetry.space_group_name_H-M   'P 1'
#
loop_
_entity.id
_entity.type
_entity.pdbx_description
1 polymer ?
#
loop_
_entity_poly.entity_id
_entity_poly.type
_entity_poly.pdbx_seq_one_letter_code
_entity_poly.pdbx_strand_id
1 'polypeptide(L)'
;LTLLQERQLDLPFIIVSGTIGEDIAVAAMKAGAHDYLMKGKLARLAPTIERELREASERRKRREAEQTVRHNEERFRALIENALDIITVVSADGTIDYESPSSERVLGYKPEELVGKNIFDYIHIEDKNNLVHTLEQAVQNSNLTLSIEFRFQHQDGSWRILEAVGKHLLERDSGNLFATFSEVGIESSIISAKRSSIVLNSRDITERKRAEEIRNTLLRERELSEGRFNFVSMMSHEFRNPLTRIRVSSELLKNFKDKTTEAQQERCLNNLESAAREMTQLLEDILIITRAEVGKLALKLNCFSLTEFCSNLVEEMQVCVDSRHRLSFTIKGDCDQAYLDENLLKHILANLLSNAIKYSPEGGNIWFELSCQNDKAIFHVQDQGIGIPMEDQQQLFESFHRGRNVGKIPGTGLGLSIVKRFVDLHGGKISIKSDVGMGTTFTVILPLNSENSIEGQFDAKQCHVL
;
A
#
# COMPACT_ATOMS: atom_id res chain seq x y z
N LEU A 1 -32.69 64.28 -31.19
CA LEU A 1 -32.78 63.50 -29.97
C LEU A 1 -33.23 62.05 -30.25
N THR A 2 -34.30 61.86 -31.01
CA THR A 2 -34.82 60.48 -31.33
C THR A 2 -33.77 59.62 -32.00
N LEU A 3 -32.96 60.16 -32.94
CA LEU A 3 -31.86 59.42 -33.56
C LEU A 3 -30.73 59.02 -32.60
N LEU A 4 -30.46 59.76 -31.52
CA LEU A 4 -29.48 59.40 -30.49
C LEU A 4 -30.02 58.31 -29.61
N GLN A 5 -31.30 58.37 -29.28
CA GLN A 5 -32.02 57.38 -28.50
C GLN A 5 -32.13 56.03 -29.26
N GLU A 6 -32.52 56.08 -30.54
CA GLU A 6 -32.58 54.87 -31.38
C GLU A 6 -31.24 54.17 -31.55
N ARG A 7 -30.14 54.94 -31.60
CA ARG A 7 -28.78 54.41 -31.71
C ARG A 7 -28.14 54.14 -30.36
N GLN A 8 -28.87 54.31 -29.26
CA GLN A 8 -28.39 54.11 -27.88
C GLN A 8 -27.09 54.87 -27.56
N LEU A 9 -26.87 56.02 -28.19
CA LEU A 9 -25.69 56.87 -27.99
C LEU A 9 -25.93 57.77 -26.76
N ASP A 10 -25.20 57.51 -25.68
CA ASP A 10 -25.21 58.32 -24.44
C ASP A 10 -24.29 59.55 -24.63
N LEU A 11 -24.72 60.45 -25.51
CA LEU A 11 -24.02 61.71 -25.76
C LEU A 11 -24.77 62.86 -25.08
N PRO A 12 -24.08 63.75 -24.37
CA PRO A 12 -24.68 64.91 -23.81
C PRO A 12 -25.33 65.78 -24.91
N PHE A 13 -26.59 66.11 -24.75
CA PHE A 13 -27.34 66.94 -25.71
C PHE A 13 -27.83 68.17 -25.01
N ILE A 14 -27.24 69.32 -25.38
CA ILE A 14 -27.55 70.67 -24.82
C ILE A 14 -28.18 71.50 -25.86
N ILE A 15 -29.34 72.08 -25.56
CA ILE A 15 -30.04 73.01 -26.49
C ILE A 15 -29.67 74.43 -26.17
N VAL A 16 -29.23 75.22 -27.23
CA VAL A 16 -28.90 76.62 -27.13
C VAL A 16 -29.85 77.37 -28.00
N SER A 17 -30.74 78.23 -27.42
CA SER A 17 -31.72 78.98 -28.20
C SER A 17 -31.82 80.44 -27.76
N GLY A 18 -32.28 81.34 -28.71
CA GLY A 18 -32.39 82.80 -28.47
C GLY A 18 -33.73 83.26 -27.93
N THR A 19 -34.82 82.56 -28.26
CA THR A 19 -36.22 82.97 -28.00
C THR A 19 -37.17 81.77 -27.80
N ILE A 20 -36.90 80.93 -26.92
CA ILE A 20 -37.81 79.80 -26.64
C ILE A 20 -38.49 80.04 -25.29
N GLY A 21 -39.83 79.96 -25.26
CA GLY A 21 -40.61 79.97 -23.99
C GLY A 21 -40.30 78.82 -23.10
N GLU A 22 -40.57 78.99 -21.79
CA GLU A 22 -40.33 77.94 -20.76
C GLU A 22 -40.95 76.55 -21.08
N ASP A 23 -42.12 76.56 -21.74
CA ASP A 23 -42.82 75.35 -22.14
C ASP A 23 -42.03 74.44 -23.11
N ILE A 24 -41.33 75.12 -24.10
CA ILE A 24 -40.52 74.37 -25.07
C ILE A 24 -39.20 73.85 -24.46
N ALA A 25 -38.63 74.61 -23.51
CA ALA A 25 -37.46 74.15 -22.74
C ALA A 25 -37.81 72.92 -21.91
N VAL A 26 -38.96 72.93 -21.22
CA VAL A 26 -39.49 71.76 -20.44
C VAL A 26 -39.76 70.59 -21.37
N ALA A 27 -40.36 70.83 -22.55
CA ALA A 27 -40.64 69.72 -23.50
C ALA A 27 -39.34 69.12 -24.03
N ALA A 28 -38.32 69.93 -24.29
CA ALA A 28 -37.00 69.40 -24.71
C ALA A 28 -36.29 68.57 -23.65
N MET A 29 -36.39 69.02 -22.36
CA MET A 29 -35.85 68.25 -21.25
C MET A 29 -36.62 66.92 -21.06
N LYS A 30 -37.93 66.93 -21.15
CA LYS A 30 -38.77 65.73 -21.11
C LYS A 30 -38.49 64.79 -22.29
N ALA A 31 -38.07 65.32 -23.45
CA ALA A 31 -37.68 64.54 -24.60
C ALA A 31 -36.27 63.94 -24.49
N GLY A 32 -35.54 64.22 -23.38
CA GLY A 32 -34.22 63.68 -23.11
C GLY A 32 -33.02 64.60 -23.42
N ALA A 33 -33.26 65.90 -23.55
CA ALA A 33 -32.14 66.85 -23.52
C ALA A 33 -31.55 66.94 -22.13
N HIS A 34 -30.25 66.99 -22.01
CA HIS A 34 -29.54 67.01 -20.73
C HIS A 34 -29.48 68.41 -20.10
N ASP A 35 -29.44 69.51 -20.92
CA ASP A 35 -29.55 70.86 -20.41
C ASP A 35 -30.07 71.80 -21.52
N TYR A 36 -30.49 72.97 -21.08
CA TYR A 36 -30.96 74.08 -21.96
C TYR A 36 -30.30 75.40 -21.61
N LEU A 37 -29.82 76.17 -22.60
CA LEU A 37 -29.19 77.46 -22.40
C LEU A 37 -29.74 78.54 -23.33
N MET A 38 -29.94 79.76 -22.81
CA MET A 38 -30.28 80.97 -23.64
C MET A 38 -29.05 81.56 -24.27
N LYS A 39 -29.13 81.93 -25.53
CA LYS A 39 -28.03 82.60 -26.27
C LYS A 39 -27.48 83.87 -25.59
N GLY A 40 -28.29 84.56 -24.80
CA GLY A 40 -27.88 85.68 -23.93
C GLY A 40 -27.06 85.31 -22.68
N LYS A 41 -26.91 84.04 -22.35
CA LYS A 41 -26.18 83.53 -21.18
C LYS A 41 -25.08 82.52 -21.53
N LEU A 42 -24.35 82.76 -22.67
CA LEU A 42 -23.32 81.81 -23.15
C LEU A 42 -22.13 81.65 -22.21
N ALA A 43 -21.92 82.54 -21.23
CA ALA A 43 -20.91 82.32 -20.17
C ALA A 43 -21.11 81.06 -19.37
N ARG A 44 -22.30 80.48 -19.34
CA ARG A 44 -22.61 79.21 -18.66
C ARG A 44 -22.39 78.00 -19.58
N LEU A 45 -22.13 78.17 -20.85
CA LEU A 45 -22.04 77.05 -21.78
C LEU A 45 -20.87 76.09 -21.45
N ALA A 46 -19.66 76.63 -21.21
CA ALA A 46 -18.49 75.77 -20.86
C ALA A 46 -18.68 75.01 -19.60
N PRO A 47 -19.10 75.57 -18.43
CA PRO A 47 -19.37 74.81 -17.21
C PRO A 47 -20.47 73.74 -17.37
N THR A 48 -21.52 74.03 -18.15
CA THR A 48 -22.58 73.09 -18.45
C THR A 48 -22.06 71.87 -19.26
N ILE A 49 -21.29 72.15 -20.32
CA ILE A 49 -20.67 71.13 -21.17
C ILE A 49 -19.77 70.23 -20.28
N GLU A 50 -18.91 70.80 -19.45
CA GLU A 50 -17.99 70.04 -18.56
C GLU A 50 -18.74 69.19 -17.60
N ARG A 51 -19.82 69.69 -17.00
CA ARG A 51 -20.68 68.93 -16.09
C ARG A 51 -21.30 67.71 -16.80
N GLU A 52 -21.99 67.97 -17.93
CA GLU A 52 -22.69 66.94 -18.68
C GLU A 52 -21.71 65.87 -19.27
N LEU A 53 -20.53 66.26 -19.71
CA LEU A 53 -19.49 65.31 -20.13
C LEU A 53 -18.98 64.45 -18.99
N ARG A 54 -18.83 65.01 -17.78
CA ARG A 54 -18.43 64.27 -16.59
C ARG A 54 -19.52 63.24 -16.21
N GLU A 55 -20.76 63.68 -16.16
CA GLU A 55 -21.89 62.79 -15.85
C GLU A 55 -22.03 61.67 -16.90
N ALA A 56 -21.90 61.97 -18.18
CA ALA A 56 -21.92 60.98 -19.24
C ALA A 56 -20.76 59.96 -19.10
N SER A 57 -19.57 60.45 -18.74
CA SER A 57 -18.41 59.59 -18.48
C SER A 57 -18.63 58.68 -17.27
N GLU A 58 -19.24 59.19 -16.18
CA GLU A 58 -19.56 58.40 -15.00
C GLU A 58 -20.62 57.33 -15.32
N ARG A 59 -21.70 57.69 -16.00
CA ARG A 59 -22.72 56.71 -16.46
C ARG A 59 -22.13 55.63 -17.33
N ARG A 60 -21.23 56.01 -18.27
CA ARG A 60 -20.56 55.04 -19.13
C ARG A 60 -19.66 54.09 -18.35
N LYS A 61 -18.82 54.57 -17.43
CA LYS A 61 -17.96 53.74 -16.56
C LYS A 61 -18.80 52.80 -15.73
N ARG A 62 -19.90 53.25 -15.18
CA ARG A 62 -20.81 52.42 -14.41
C ARG A 62 -21.41 51.27 -15.24
N ARG A 63 -21.92 51.57 -16.44
CA ARG A 63 -22.44 50.57 -17.39
C ARG A 63 -21.37 49.55 -17.81
N GLU A 64 -20.17 50.03 -18.12
CA GLU A 64 -19.05 49.14 -18.47
C GLU A 64 -18.67 48.21 -17.27
N ALA A 65 -18.67 48.74 -16.08
CA ALA A 65 -18.45 47.95 -14.87
C ALA A 65 -19.56 46.89 -14.64
N GLU A 66 -20.83 47.29 -14.74
CA GLU A 66 -22.00 46.40 -14.63
C GLU A 66 -21.97 45.29 -15.70
N GLN A 67 -21.64 45.63 -16.96
CA GLN A 67 -21.50 44.66 -18.03
C GLN A 67 -20.33 43.70 -17.81
N THR A 68 -19.22 44.17 -17.28
CA THR A 68 -18.05 43.34 -16.97
C THR A 68 -18.37 42.37 -15.86
N VAL A 69 -19.04 42.81 -14.80
CA VAL A 69 -19.51 41.94 -13.69
C VAL A 69 -20.42 40.86 -14.26
N ARG A 70 -21.47 41.24 -14.98
CA ARG A 70 -22.41 40.28 -15.56
C ARG A 70 -21.76 39.25 -16.48
N HIS A 71 -20.85 39.71 -17.37
CA HIS A 71 -20.12 38.80 -18.26
C HIS A 71 -19.24 37.81 -17.48
N ASN A 72 -18.55 38.31 -16.44
CA ASN A 72 -17.75 37.45 -15.59
C ASN A 72 -18.63 36.42 -14.85
N GLU A 73 -19.77 36.82 -14.33
CA GLU A 73 -20.73 35.91 -13.67
C GLU A 73 -21.21 34.80 -14.60
N GLU A 74 -21.65 35.17 -15.82
CA GLU A 74 -22.09 34.21 -16.83
C GLU A 74 -20.97 33.23 -17.20
N ARG A 75 -19.74 33.71 -17.30
CA ARG A 75 -18.56 32.91 -17.58
C ARG A 75 -18.23 31.96 -16.42
N PHE A 76 -18.23 32.44 -15.18
CA PHE A 76 -17.99 31.59 -14.00
C PHE A 76 -19.07 30.54 -13.84
N ARG A 77 -20.33 30.92 -14.03
CA ARG A 77 -21.43 29.97 -13.98
C ARG A 77 -21.25 28.84 -14.97
N ALA A 78 -20.95 29.17 -16.23
CA ALA A 78 -20.72 28.19 -17.27
C ALA A 78 -19.52 27.26 -16.97
N LEU A 79 -18.45 27.79 -16.35
CA LEU A 79 -17.30 26.98 -15.92
C LEU A 79 -17.66 25.99 -14.80
N ILE A 80 -18.44 26.42 -13.81
CA ILE A 80 -18.87 25.59 -12.69
C ILE A 80 -19.88 24.52 -13.14
N GLU A 81 -20.86 24.89 -13.96
CA GLU A 81 -21.87 23.97 -14.49
C GLU A 81 -21.29 22.85 -15.35
N ASN A 82 -20.19 23.10 -16.06
CA ASN A 82 -19.49 22.14 -16.89
C ASN A 82 -18.32 21.44 -16.19
N ALA A 83 -18.03 21.77 -14.92
CA ALA A 83 -16.99 21.10 -14.16
C ALA A 83 -17.33 19.61 -13.97
N LEU A 84 -16.33 18.74 -14.12
CA LEU A 84 -16.46 17.31 -13.83
C LEU A 84 -16.41 17.04 -12.33
N ASP A 85 -15.62 17.84 -11.62
CA ASP A 85 -15.45 17.75 -10.19
C ASP A 85 -16.60 18.46 -9.47
N ILE A 86 -16.94 17.97 -8.27
CA ILE A 86 -17.97 18.58 -7.41
C ILE A 86 -17.34 19.75 -6.67
N ILE A 87 -17.99 20.89 -6.70
CA ILE A 87 -17.59 22.08 -5.93
C ILE A 87 -18.61 22.27 -4.82
N THR A 88 -18.17 22.09 -3.58
CA THR A 88 -18.96 22.24 -2.39
C THR A 88 -18.38 23.38 -1.55
N VAL A 89 -19.24 24.27 -1.04
CA VAL A 89 -18.86 25.25 -0.01
C VAL A 89 -19.49 24.79 1.30
N VAL A 90 -18.66 24.61 2.32
CA VAL A 90 -19.12 24.20 3.65
C VAL A 90 -18.74 25.23 4.70
N SER A 91 -19.64 25.49 5.62
CA SER A 91 -19.38 26.24 6.84
C SER A 91 -18.49 25.44 7.80
N ALA A 92 -17.89 26.09 8.79
CA ALA A 92 -17.03 25.46 9.79
C ALA A 92 -17.71 24.33 10.59
N ASP A 93 -19.03 24.31 10.70
CA ASP A 93 -19.84 23.28 11.35
C ASP A 93 -20.20 22.11 10.42
N GLY A 94 -19.73 22.13 9.15
CA GLY A 94 -20.02 21.12 8.14
C GLY A 94 -21.33 21.33 7.37
N THR A 95 -22.04 22.45 7.58
CA THR A 95 -23.24 22.77 6.81
C THR A 95 -22.86 23.13 5.37
N ILE A 96 -23.55 22.55 4.40
CA ILE A 96 -23.36 22.82 2.97
C ILE A 96 -24.06 24.12 2.62
N ASP A 97 -23.29 25.15 2.32
CA ASP A 97 -23.81 26.47 1.91
C ASP A 97 -24.04 26.54 0.40
N TYR A 98 -23.25 25.83 -0.38
CA TYR A 98 -23.35 25.73 -1.84
C TYR A 98 -22.93 24.37 -2.35
N GLU A 99 -23.59 23.90 -3.40
CA GLU A 99 -23.28 22.67 -4.10
C GLU A 99 -23.37 22.89 -5.63
N SER A 100 -22.39 22.40 -6.38
CA SER A 100 -22.40 22.52 -7.84
C SER A 100 -23.35 21.50 -8.50
N PRO A 101 -23.90 21.79 -9.70
CA PRO A 101 -24.77 20.84 -10.43
C PRO A 101 -24.13 19.50 -10.76
N SER A 102 -22.80 19.39 -10.70
CA SER A 102 -22.08 18.12 -10.88
C SER A 102 -22.41 17.09 -9.80
N SER A 103 -22.95 17.48 -8.63
CA SER A 103 -23.43 16.57 -7.58
C SER A 103 -24.51 15.61 -8.08
N GLU A 104 -25.43 16.07 -8.93
CA GLU A 104 -26.48 15.21 -9.51
C GLU A 104 -25.88 14.12 -10.40
N ARG A 105 -24.86 14.45 -11.18
CA ARG A 105 -24.18 13.47 -12.07
C ARG A 105 -23.31 12.46 -11.31
N VAL A 106 -22.66 12.90 -10.25
CA VAL A 106 -21.64 12.11 -9.54
C VAL A 106 -22.20 11.39 -8.33
N LEU A 107 -23.12 12.04 -7.58
CA LEU A 107 -23.66 11.54 -6.32
C LEU A 107 -25.16 11.21 -6.41
N GLY A 108 -25.82 11.59 -7.51
CA GLY A 108 -27.28 11.39 -7.69
C GLY A 108 -28.16 12.42 -6.99
N TYR A 109 -27.61 13.29 -6.13
CA TYR A 109 -28.37 14.32 -5.43
C TYR A 109 -28.40 15.62 -6.19
N LYS A 110 -29.57 16.24 -6.27
CA LYS A 110 -29.69 17.62 -6.75
C LYS A 110 -29.09 18.58 -5.73
N PRO A 111 -28.47 19.69 -6.18
CA PRO A 111 -27.89 20.69 -5.28
C PRO A 111 -28.81 21.12 -4.15
N GLU A 112 -30.12 21.34 -4.47
CA GLU A 112 -31.13 21.79 -3.51
C GLU A 112 -31.40 20.76 -2.41
N GLU A 113 -31.11 19.49 -2.63
CA GLU A 113 -31.30 18.42 -1.65
C GLU A 113 -30.15 18.38 -0.63
N LEU A 114 -28.97 18.89 -1.00
CA LEU A 114 -27.76 18.91 -0.17
C LEU A 114 -27.54 20.24 0.55
N VAL A 115 -27.91 21.37 -0.08
CA VAL A 115 -27.76 22.70 0.52
C VAL A 115 -28.57 22.80 1.81
N GLY A 116 -27.95 23.30 2.87
CA GLY A 116 -28.51 23.40 4.23
C GLY A 116 -28.43 22.09 5.02
N LYS A 117 -27.92 21.00 4.46
CA LYS A 117 -27.65 19.75 5.16
C LYS A 117 -26.22 19.74 5.69
N ASN A 118 -25.96 18.83 6.63
CA ASN A 118 -24.62 18.63 7.14
C ASN A 118 -23.89 17.57 6.30
N ILE A 119 -22.71 17.90 5.77
CA ILE A 119 -21.90 17.00 4.92
C ILE A 119 -21.59 15.68 5.64
N PHE A 120 -21.41 15.70 6.97
CA PHE A 120 -21.10 14.52 7.76
C PHE A 120 -22.23 13.49 7.80
N ASP A 121 -23.48 13.85 7.46
CA ASP A 121 -24.59 12.90 7.39
C ASP A 121 -24.42 11.91 6.23
N TYR A 122 -23.69 12.31 5.19
CA TYR A 122 -23.45 11.53 3.98
C TYR A 122 -22.09 10.80 3.97
N ILE A 123 -21.24 11.00 4.99
CA ILE A 123 -19.89 10.44 5.06
C ILE A 123 -19.87 9.14 5.85
N HIS A 124 -19.08 8.16 5.39
CA HIS A 124 -18.89 6.89 6.08
C HIS A 124 -18.35 7.10 7.50
N ILE A 125 -18.88 6.34 8.46
CA ILE A 125 -18.60 6.53 9.90
C ILE A 125 -17.09 6.51 10.24
N GLU A 126 -16.32 5.66 9.55
CA GLU A 126 -14.87 5.57 9.76
C GLU A 126 -14.10 6.79 9.26
N ASP A 127 -14.66 7.52 8.27
CA ASP A 127 -13.97 8.64 7.63
C ASP A 127 -14.32 9.99 8.27
N LYS A 128 -15.42 10.04 9.09
CA LYS A 128 -15.93 11.26 9.72
C LYS A 128 -14.86 11.97 10.56
N ASN A 129 -14.19 11.24 11.45
CA ASN A 129 -13.22 11.85 12.38
C ASN A 129 -12.03 12.46 11.61
N ASN A 130 -11.57 11.81 10.55
CA ASN A 130 -10.48 12.31 9.74
C ASN A 130 -10.88 13.57 8.97
N LEU A 131 -12.10 13.60 8.42
CA LEU A 131 -12.61 14.79 7.71
C LEU A 131 -12.80 15.97 8.66
N VAL A 132 -13.40 15.77 9.86
CA VAL A 132 -13.53 16.82 10.87
C VAL A 132 -12.19 17.43 11.20
N HIS A 133 -11.19 16.60 11.53
CA HIS A 133 -9.85 17.08 11.85
C HIS A 133 -9.21 17.87 10.69
N THR A 134 -9.40 17.39 9.46
CA THR A 134 -8.88 18.05 8.26
C THR A 134 -9.54 19.41 8.04
N LEU A 135 -10.85 19.53 8.21
CA LEU A 135 -11.57 20.80 8.10
C LEU A 135 -11.16 21.79 9.21
N GLU A 136 -10.98 21.33 10.44
CA GLU A 136 -10.47 22.15 11.55
C GLU A 136 -9.08 22.72 11.25
N GLN A 137 -8.19 21.91 10.68
CA GLN A 137 -6.86 22.35 10.26
C GLN A 137 -6.92 23.40 9.14
N ALA A 138 -7.86 23.25 8.19
CA ALA A 138 -8.08 24.24 7.13
C ALA A 138 -8.50 25.59 7.71
N VAL A 139 -9.38 25.61 8.72
CA VAL A 139 -9.85 26.84 9.38
C VAL A 139 -8.70 27.51 10.14
N GLN A 140 -7.84 26.74 10.82
CA GLN A 140 -6.74 27.30 11.60
C GLN A 140 -5.61 27.88 10.73
N ASN A 141 -5.40 27.35 9.52
CA ASN A 141 -4.30 27.72 8.62
C ASN A 141 -4.84 28.12 7.24
N SER A 142 -5.22 29.37 7.06
CA SER A 142 -5.87 29.90 5.86
C SER A 142 -5.08 29.74 4.54
N ASN A 143 -3.77 29.49 4.60
CA ASN A 143 -2.93 29.26 3.41
C ASN A 143 -2.72 27.77 3.10
N LEU A 144 -3.27 26.86 3.90
CA LEU A 144 -3.08 25.42 3.71
C LEU A 144 -4.11 24.90 2.69
N THR A 145 -3.62 24.24 1.66
CA THR A 145 -4.45 23.43 0.77
C THR A 145 -4.41 22.02 1.30
N LEU A 146 -5.57 21.49 1.68
CA LEU A 146 -5.69 20.13 2.22
C LEU A 146 -6.18 19.19 1.13
N SER A 147 -5.70 17.96 1.15
CA SER A 147 -6.20 16.87 0.31
C SER A 147 -6.62 15.73 1.22
N ILE A 148 -7.83 15.19 0.99
CA ILE A 148 -8.40 14.10 1.76
C ILE A 148 -9.21 13.19 0.86
N GLU A 149 -9.14 11.88 1.13
CA GLU A 149 -10.02 10.88 0.53
C GLU A 149 -11.06 10.46 1.58
N PHE A 150 -12.33 10.35 1.17
CA PHE A 150 -13.42 9.87 2.02
C PHE A 150 -14.52 9.21 1.21
N ARG A 151 -15.31 8.35 1.86
CA ARG A 151 -16.47 7.69 1.27
C ARG A 151 -17.71 8.55 1.48
N PHE A 152 -18.36 8.94 0.40
CA PHE A 152 -19.62 9.68 0.37
C PHE A 152 -20.74 8.76 -0.10
N GLN A 153 -21.91 8.83 0.55
CA GLN A 153 -23.08 8.02 0.20
C GLN A 153 -23.77 8.59 -1.03
N HIS A 154 -23.82 7.81 -2.09
CA HIS A 154 -24.59 8.11 -3.29
C HIS A 154 -26.09 7.92 -3.02
N GLN A 155 -26.97 8.58 -3.77
CA GLN A 155 -28.44 8.52 -3.60
C GLN A 155 -28.99 7.09 -3.72
N ASP A 156 -28.36 6.20 -4.49
CA ASP A 156 -28.71 4.78 -4.60
C ASP A 156 -28.30 3.92 -3.38
N GLY A 157 -27.68 4.52 -2.38
CA GLY A 157 -27.16 3.86 -1.18
C GLY A 157 -25.75 3.29 -1.32
N SER A 158 -25.12 3.32 -2.50
CA SER A 158 -23.75 2.90 -2.70
C SER A 158 -22.75 3.94 -2.18
N TRP A 159 -21.51 3.48 -1.93
CA TRP A 159 -20.43 4.37 -1.52
C TRP A 159 -19.57 4.79 -2.71
N ARG A 160 -19.37 6.11 -2.84
CA ARG A 160 -18.40 6.71 -3.77
C ARG A 160 -17.17 7.15 -2.99
N ILE A 161 -16.00 6.95 -3.56
CA ILE A 161 -14.74 7.43 -2.97
C ILE A 161 -14.44 8.76 -3.62
N LEU A 162 -14.48 9.83 -2.83
CA LEU A 162 -14.15 11.18 -3.27
C LEU A 162 -12.76 11.56 -2.79
N GLU A 163 -11.96 12.11 -3.72
CA GLU A 163 -10.72 12.83 -3.42
C GLU A 163 -11.07 14.32 -3.40
N ALA A 164 -11.03 14.96 -2.24
CA ALA A 164 -11.36 16.36 -2.07
C ALA A 164 -10.12 17.19 -1.78
N VAL A 165 -10.01 18.33 -2.47
CA VAL A 165 -9.03 19.37 -2.20
C VAL A 165 -9.75 20.56 -1.61
N GLY A 166 -9.40 20.94 -0.37
CA GLY A 166 -10.06 22.02 0.37
C GLY A 166 -9.17 23.24 0.59
N LYS A 167 -9.77 24.43 0.51
CA LYS A 167 -9.14 25.69 0.84
C LYS A 167 -10.08 26.59 1.66
N HIS A 168 -9.55 27.17 2.72
CA HIS A 168 -10.28 28.15 3.54
C HIS A 168 -10.41 29.48 2.80
N LEU A 169 -11.63 30.04 2.79
CA LEU A 169 -11.91 31.39 2.30
C LEU A 169 -11.85 32.38 3.45
N LEU A 170 -10.92 33.33 3.37
CA LEU A 170 -10.87 34.47 4.29
C LEU A 170 -11.92 35.51 3.90
N GLU A 171 -12.53 36.18 4.89
CA GLU A 171 -13.53 37.23 4.72
C GLU A 171 -13.08 38.41 3.80
N ARG A 172 -11.76 38.61 3.62
CA ARG A 172 -11.20 39.62 2.70
C ARG A 172 -11.29 39.22 1.23
N ASP A 173 -11.30 37.93 0.93
CA ASP A 173 -11.43 37.41 -0.44
C ASP A 173 -12.90 37.20 -0.83
N SER A 174 -13.81 37.12 0.18
CA SER A 174 -15.24 36.92 -0.02
C SER A 174 -15.96 38.10 -0.63
N GLY A 175 -15.43 39.32 -0.53
CA GLY A 175 -16.04 40.50 -1.12
C GLY A 175 -16.24 40.43 -2.64
N ASN A 176 -15.46 39.61 -3.34
CA ASN A 176 -15.59 39.44 -4.80
C ASN A 176 -16.22 38.09 -5.20
N LEU A 177 -16.00 37.00 -4.44
CA LEU A 177 -16.54 35.69 -4.79
C LEU A 177 -18.00 35.54 -4.29
N PHE A 178 -18.30 36.02 -3.09
CA PHE A 178 -19.66 35.96 -2.54
C PHE A 178 -20.62 37.01 -3.14
N ALA A 179 -20.13 38.16 -3.59
CA ALA A 179 -20.95 39.06 -4.39
C ALA A 179 -21.42 38.38 -5.69
N THR A 180 -20.59 37.50 -6.26
CA THR A 180 -20.91 36.69 -7.44
C THR A 180 -21.95 35.60 -7.14
N PHE A 181 -21.94 35.03 -5.95
CA PHE A 181 -22.91 34.00 -5.53
C PHE A 181 -24.24 34.58 -5.01
N SER A 182 -24.24 35.76 -4.39
CA SER A 182 -25.47 36.39 -3.87
C SER A 182 -26.40 36.92 -4.98
N GLU A 183 -25.87 37.28 -6.15
CA GLU A 183 -26.68 37.69 -7.30
C GLU A 183 -27.31 36.54 -8.10
N VAL A 184 -26.94 35.28 -7.77
CA VAL A 184 -27.49 34.06 -8.39
C VAL A 184 -28.82 33.63 -7.74
N GLY A 185 -29.48 34.51 -6.94
CA GLY A 185 -30.84 34.28 -6.44
C GLY A 185 -30.91 33.46 -5.14
N ILE A 186 -29.83 33.36 -4.41
CA ILE A 186 -29.85 32.89 -3.02
C ILE A 186 -30.20 34.11 -2.17
N GLU A 187 -31.42 34.12 -1.60
CA GLU A 187 -31.92 35.23 -0.80
C GLU A 187 -30.90 35.64 0.28
N SER A 188 -30.56 36.92 0.29
CA SER A 188 -29.53 37.56 1.12
C SER A 188 -29.87 37.59 2.64
N SER A 189 -30.83 36.79 3.10
CA SER A 189 -31.26 36.75 4.50
C SER A 189 -30.43 35.84 5.41
N ILE A 190 -29.49 35.04 4.85
CA ILE A 190 -28.71 34.05 5.64
C ILE A 190 -27.25 34.49 5.87
N ILE A 191 -26.76 35.55 5.20
CA ILE A 191 -25.33 35.93 5.19
C ILE A 191 -25.00 37.03 6.22
N SER A 192 -25.60 37.04 7.35
CA SER A 192 -25.32 38.05 8.42
C SER A 192 -24.54 37.50 9.62
N ALA A 193 -23.84 36.39 9.50
CA ALA A 193 -22.93 35.92 10.58
C ALA A 193 -21.55 35.67 9.97
N LYS A 194 -20.48 36.20 10.58
CA LYS A 194 -19.06 35.88 10.34
C LYS A 194 -18.86 34.36 10.32
N ARG A 195 -19.02 33.70 9.18
CA ARG A 195 -18.82 32.27 9.05
C ARG A 195 -17.58 32.01 8.23
N SER A 196 -16.65 31.31 8.83
CA SER A 196 -15.50 30.71 8.15
C SER A 196 -16.02 29.65 7.19
N SER A 197 -15.77 29.79 5.90
CA SER A 197 -16.22 28.86 4.87
C SER A 197 -15.02 28.17 4.20
N ILE A 198 -15.21 26.91 3.83
CA ILE A 198 -14.23 26.11 3.14
C ILE A 198 -14.79 25.69 1.79
N VAL A 199 -14.02 25.94 0.71
CA VAL A 199 -14.34 25.43 -0.62
C VAL A 199 -13.66 24.09 -0.79
N LEU A 200 -14.45 23.06 -1.08
CA LEU A 200 -14.00 21.72 -1.42
C LEU A 200 -14.18 21.50 -2.92
N ASN A 201 -13.14 21.05 -3.58
CA ASN A 201 -13.21 20.52 -4.94
C ASN A 201 -13.04 19.01 -4.84
N SER A 202 -14.10 18.25 -5.13
CA SER A 202 -14.16 16.79 -4.91
C SER A 202 -14.29 16.04 -6.23
N ARG A 203 -13.40 15.08 -6.45
CA ARG A 203 -13.38 14.19 -7.61
C ARG A 203 -13.77 12.78 -7.23
N ASP A 204 -14.66 12.15 -7.97
CA ASP A 204 -14.93 10.72 -7.83
C ASP A 204 -13.76 9.89 -8.37
N ILE A 205 -13.13 9.14 -7.48
CA ILE A 205 -12.02 8.22 -7.80
C ILE A 205 -12.41 6.76 -7.60
N THR A 206 -13.70 6.46 -7.49
CA THR A 206 -14.22 5.11 -7.20
C THR A 206 -13.76 4.08 -8.23
N GLU A 207 -13.90 4.38 -9.52
CA GLU A 207 -13.47 3.49 -10.59
C GLU A 207 -11.94 3.31 -10.61
N ARG A 208 -11.19 4.37 -10.38
CA ARG A 208 -9.72 4.31 -10.28
C ARG A 208 -9.28 3.39 -9.14
N LYS A 209 -9.86 3.53 -7.94
CA LYS A 209 -9.56 2.68 -6.77
C LYS A 209 -9.94 1.22 -7.00
N ARG A 210 -11.10 0.95 -7.59
CA ARG A 210 -11.51 -0.42 -7.97
C ARG A 210 -10.54 -1.05 -8.97
N ALA A 211 -10.15 -0.31 -10.00
CA ALA A 211 -9.18 -0.80 -10.98
C ALA A 211 -7.82 -1.09 -10.35
N GLU A 212 -7.35 -0.25 -9.42
CA GLU A 212 -6.12 -0.44 -8.68
C GLU A 212 -6.17 -1.68 -7.77
N GLU A 213 -7.28 -1.91 -7.07
CA GLU A 213 -7.52 -3.11 -6.24
C GLU A 213 -7.51 -4.40 -7.08
N ILE A 214 -8.23 -4.40 -8.20
CA ILE A 214 -8.25 -5.53 -9.15
C ILE A 214 -6.83 -5.81 -9.67
N ARG A 215 -6.11 -4.76 -10.08
CA ARG A 215 -4.73 -4.90 -10.55
C ARG A 215 -3.83 -5.52 -9.49
N ASN A 216 -3.90 -5.05 -8.26
CA ASN A 216 -3.08 -5.56 -7.15
C ASN A 216 -3.42 -7.03 -6.83
N THR A 217 -4.71 -7.39 -6.91
CA THR A 217 -5.15 -8.79 -6.74
C THR A 217 -4.60 -9.68 -7.85
N LEU A 218 -4.71 -9.25 -9.11
CA LEU A 218 -4.17 -9.99 -10.25
C LEU A 218 -2.65 -10.15 -10.20
N LEU A 219 -1.92 -9.12 -9.75
CA LEU A 219 -0.48 -9.22 -9.56
C LEU A 219 -0.11 -10.26 -8.51
N ARG A 220 -0.82 -10.29 -7.37
CA ARG A 220 -0.63 -11.31 -6.33
C ARG A 220 -0.93 -12.72 -6.83
N GLU A 221 -2.05 -12.89 -7.56
CA GLU A 221 -2.40 -14.20 -8.15
C GLU A 221 -1.34 -14.67 -9.15
N ARG A 222 -0.82 -13.75 -9.95
CA ARG A 222 0.25 -14.05 -10.91
C ARG A 222 1.54 -14.47 -10.21
N GLU A 223 1.98 -13.75 -9.20
CA GLU A 223 3.17 -14.12 -8.40
C GLU A 223 3.03 -15.51 -7.77
N LEU A 224 1.86 -15.81 -7.20
CA LEU A 224 1.57 -17.14 -6.64
C LEU A 224 1.58 -18.24 -7.73
N SER A 225 1.04 -17.96 -8.92
CA SER A 225 1.02 -18.90 -10.03
C SER A 225 2.42 -19.14 -10.59
N GLU A 226 3.23 -18.08 -10.76
CA GLU A 226 4.62 -18.19 -11.21
C GLU A 226 5.47 -18.97 -10.19
N GLY A 227 5.27 -18.73 -8.89
CA GLY A 227 5.92 -19.50 -7.83
C GLY A 227 5.57 -21.00 -7.89
N ARG A 228 4.30 -21.35 -8.08
CA ARG A 228 3.86 -22.75 -8.24
C ARG A 228 4.46 -23.40 -9.52
N PHE A 229 4.48 -22.69 -10.62
CA PHE A 229 5.06 -23.21 -11.87
C PHE A 229 6.56 -23.48 -11.73
N ASN A 230 7.28 -22.55 -11.12
CA ASN A 230 8.72 -22.71 -10.86
C ASN A 230 8.98 -23.90 -9.92
N PHE A 231 8.15 -24.06 -8.88
CA PHE A 231 8.20 -25.21 -7.99
C PHE A 231 8.06 -26.54 -8.75
N VAL A 232 6.99 -26.70 -9.55
CA VAL A 232 6.76 -27.93 -10.35
C VAL A 232 7.88 -28.19 -11.35
N SER A 233 8.39 -27.16 -12.00
CA SER A 233 9.49 -27.27 -12.96
C SER A 233 10.78 -27.75 -12.31
N MET A 234 11.16 -27.16 -11.17
CA MET A 234 12.34 -27.58 -10.41
C MET A 234 12.20 -28.99 -9.86
N MET A 235 11.03 -29.34 -9.32
CA MET A 235 10.74 -30.69 -8.85
C MET A 235 10.92 -31.74 -9.94
N SER A 236 10.42 -31.42 -11.15
CA SER A 236 10.60 -32.32 -12.31
C SER A 236 12.07 -32.54 -12.65
N HIS A 237 12.91 -31.53 -12.52
CA HIS A 237 14.34 -31.62 -12.74
C HIS A 237 15.04 -32.46 -11.66
N GLU A 238 14.74 -32.22 -10.39
CA GLU A 238 15.34 -32.94 -9.26
C GLU A 238 14.91 -34.41 -9.19
N PHE A 239 13.70 -34.77 -9.62
CA PHE A 239 13.31 -36.18 -9.80
C PHE A 239 14.00 -36.86 -11.00
N ARG A 240 14.25 -36.13 -12.08
CA ARG A 240 14.87 -36.70 -13.28
C ARG A 240 16.29 -37.19 -13.02
N ASN A 241 17.05 -36.52 -12.17
CA ASN A 241 18.43 -36.86 -11.88
C ASN A 241 18.60 -38.24 -11.24
N PRO A 242 17.99 -38.59 -10.08
CA PRO A 242 18.07 -39.91 -9.49
C PRO A 242 17.42 -40.99 -10.37
N LEU A 243 16.30 -40.68 -11.06
CA LEU A 243 15.71 -41.63 -12.03
C LEU A 243 16.67 -41.98 -13.17
N THR A 244 17.43 -41.01 -13.66
CA THR A 244 18.44 -41.26 -14.71
C THR A 244 19.56 -42.18 -14.19
N ARG A 245 20.03 -41.95 -12.96
CA ARG A 245 21.01 -42.80 -12.31
C ARG A 245 20.51 -44.22 -12.10
N ILE A 246 19.26 -44.39 -11.66
CA ILE A 246 18.60 -45.68 -11.52
C ILE A 246 18.55 -46.40 -12.88
N ARG A 247 18.06 -45.71 -13.91
CA ARG A 247 17.94 -46.27 -15.26
C ARG A 247 19.30 -46.73 -15.81
N VAL A 248 20.30 -45.87 -15.76
CA VAL A 248 21.66 -46.18 -16.28
C VAL A 248 22.28 -47.35 -15.52
N SER A 249 22.23 -47.36 -14.18
CA SER A 249 22.76 -48.45 -13.38
C SER A 249 22.01 -49.78 -13.64
N SER A 250 20.69 -49.73 -13.82
CA SER A 250 19.89 -50.91 -14.16
C SER A 250 20.21 -51.45 -15.55
N GLU A 251 20.36 -50.56 -16.56
CA GLU A 251 20.74 -50.96 -17.93
C GLU A 251 22.13 -51.57 -17.97
N LEU A 252 23.11 -51.04 -17.22
CA LEU A 252 24.44 -51.58 -17.10
C LEU A 252 24.43 -53.00 -16.49
N LEU A 253 23.69 -53.19 -15.41
CA LEU A 253 23.56 -54.50 -14.76
C LEU A 253 22.87 -55.54 -15.67
N LYS A 254 21.86 -55.10 -16.45
CA LYS A 254 21.07 -55.98 -17.32
C LYS A 254 21.84 -56.38 -18.59
N ASN A 255 22.48 -55.43 -19.26
CA ASN A 255 23.04 -55.64 -20.63
C ASN A 255 24.51 -56.05 -20.62
N PHE A 256 25.24 -55.82 -19.52
CA PHE A 256 26.67 -56.04 -19.44
C PHE A 256 27.08 -56.96 -18.26
N LYS A 257 26.13 -57.75 -17.72
CA LYS A 257 26.34 -58.62 -16.56
C LYS A 257 27.59 -59.49 -16.66
N ASP A 258 27.86 -60.05 -17.86
CA ASP A 258 29.01 -60.95 -18.12
C ASP A 258 30.32 -60.21 -18.48
N LYS A 259 30.26 -58.89 -18.64
CA LYS A 259 31.39 -58.01 -19.01
C LYS A 259 31.79 -57.03 -17.89
N THR A 260 31.05 -56.97 -16.82
CA THR A 260 31.32 -56.11 -15.64
C THR A 260 32.02 -56.89 -14.54
N THR A 261 33.03 -56.25 -13.94
CA THR A 261 33.68 -56.78 -12.77
C THR A 261 32.74 -56.72 -11.53
N GLU A 262 32.98 -57.59 -10.57
CA GLU A 262 32.21 -57.62 -9.32
C GLU A 262 32.18 -56.23 -8.61
N ALA A 263 33.34 -55.51 -8.63
CA ALA A 263 33.41 -54.16 -8.10
C ALA A 263 32.57 -53.12 -8.91
N GLN A 264 32.36 -53.33 -10.22
CA GLN A 264 31.48 -52.48 -11.03
C GLN A 264 30.01 -52.79 -10.79
N GLN A 265 29.65 -54.07 -10.58
CA GLN A 265 28.29 -54.47 -10.18
C GLN A 265 27.90 -53.86 -8.83
N GLU A 266 28.80 -53.97 -7.85
CA GLU A 266 28.60 -53.39 -6.52
C GLU A 266 28.45 -51.87 -6.57
N ARG A 267 29.25 -51.16 -7.39
CA ARG A 267 29.07 -49.71 -7.62
C ARG A 267 27.68 -49.37 -8.23
N CYS A 268 27.21 -50.19 -9.18
CA CYS A 268 25.87 -50.00 -9.74
C CYS A 268 24.77 -50.20 -8.72
N LEU A 269 24.88 -51.24 -7.86
CA LEU A 269 23.93 -51.50 -6.78
C LEU A 269 23.92 -50.35 -5.76
N ASN A 270 25.08 -49.88 -5.32
CA ASN A 270 25.24 -48.75 -4.42
C ASN A 270 24.65 -47.45 -5.01
N ASN A 271 24.83 -47.22 -6.33
CA ASN A 271 24.19 -46.09 -7.01
C ASN A 271 22.68 -46.20 -7.08
N LEU A 272 22.12 -47.40 -7.26
CA LEU A 272 20.66 -47.64 -7.24
C LEU A 272 20.09 -47.35 -5.85
N GLU A 273 20.70 -47.88 -4.81
CA GLU A 273 20.26 -47.64 -3.43
C GLU A 273 20.34 -46.17 -3.02
N SER A 274 21.46 -45.52 -3.37
CA SER A 274 21.64 -44.10 -3.10
C SER A 274 20.58 -43.23 -3.80
N ALA A 275 20.31 -43.51 -5.09
CA ALA A 275 19.32 -42.79 -5.85
C ALA A 275 17.89 -43.04 -5.34
N ALA A 276 17.56 -44.27 -4.90
CA ALA A 276 16.27 -44.58 -4.31
C ALA A 276 16.06 -43.83 -2.97
N ARG A 277 17.09 -43.81 -2.11
CA ARG A 277 17.06 -43.05 -0.85
C ARG A 277 16.87 -41.55 -1.09
N GLU A 278 17.59 -40.99 -2.06
CA GLU A 278 17.48 -39.59 -2.47
C GLU A 278 16.05 -39.23 -2.96
N MET A 279 15.42 -40.14 -3.73
CA MET A 279 14.02 -39.94 -4.15
C MET A 279 13.04 -39.98 -2.98
N THR A 280 13.22 -40.89 -2.03
CA THR A 280 12.38 -40.97 -0.83
C THR A 280 12.49 -39.68 -0.02
N GLN A 281 13.68 -39.18 0.21
CA GLN A 281 13.92 -37.93 0.92
C GLN A 281 13.28 -36.73 0.20
N LEU A 282 13.42 -36.64 -1.13
CA LEU A 282 12.76 -35.59 -1.93
C LEU A 282 11.24 -35.62 -1.75
N LEU A 283 10.65 -36.81 -1.76
CA LEU A 283 9.20 -36.97 -1.60
C LEU A 283 8.74 -36.56 -0.21
N GLU A 284 9.49 -36.92 0.83
CA GLU A 284 9.23 -36.49 2.22
C GLU A 284 9.34 -34.97 2.35
N ASP A 285 10.40 -34.36 1.80
CA ASP A 285 10.61 -32.91 1.81
C ASP A 285 9.44 -32.16 1.16
N ILE A 286 8.94 -32.66 0.02
CA ILE A 286 7.78 -32.08 -0.68
C ILE A 286 6.51 -32.20 0.17
N LEU A 287 6.26 -33.37 0.75
CA LEU A 287 5.10 -33.58 1.61
C LEU A 287 5.11 -32.67 2.84
N ILE A 288 6.28 -32.40 3.39
CA ILE A 288 6.46 -31.46 4.50
C ILE A 288 6.09 -30.05 4.06
N ILE A 289 6.67 -29.58 2.92
CA ILE A 289 6.43 -28.24 2.40
C ILE A 289 4.93 -28.04 2.08
N THR A 290 4.32 -29.01 1.38
CA THR A 290 2.91 -28.91 1.00
C THR A 290 1.97 -28.92 2.21
N ARG A 291 2.25 -29.73 3.25
CA ARG A 291 1.48 -29.73 4.50
C ARG A 291 1.65 -28.42 5.27
N ALA A 292 2.83 -27.83 5.24
CA ALA A 292 3.12 -26.56 5.89
C ALA A 292 2.42 -25.38 5.18
N GLU A 293 2.36 -25.37 3.83
CA GLU A 293 1.64 -24.34 3.05
C GLU A 293 0.14 -24.34 3.31
N VAL A 294 -0.45 -25.53 3.52
CA VAL A 294 -1.89 -25.68 3.80
C VAL A 294 -2.22 -25.47 5.29
N GLY A 295 -1.21 -25.12 6.13
CA GLY A 295 -1.41 -24.93 7.58
C GLY A 295 -1.78 -26.21 8.34
N LYS A 296 -1.55 -27.38 7.74
CA LYS A 296 -1.90 -28.69 8.33
C LYS A 296 -0.74 -29.34 9.11
N LEU A 297 0.39 -28.65 9.23
CA LEU A 297 1.51 -29.15 10.03
C LEU A 297 1.30 -28.71 11.48
N ALA A 298 0.83 -29.63 12.33
CA ALA A 298 0.64 -29.39 13.76
C ALA A 298 1.88 -29.87 14.52
N LEU A 299 2.37 -29.07 15.49
CA LEU A 299 3.41 -29.48 16.43
C LEU A 299 2.90 -30.55 17.34
N LYS A 300 3.73 -31.60 17.57
CA LYS A 300 3.52 -32.64 18.57
C LYS A 300 4.57 -32.47 19.65
N LEU A 301 4.28 -31.62 20.62
CA LEU A 301 5.20 -31.31 21.69
C LEU A 301 5.27 -32.49 22.69
N ASN A 302 6.48 -32.94 22.96
CA ASN A 302 6.78 -33.98 23.96
C ASN A 302 7.84 -33.43 24.93
N CYS A 303 7.82 -33.94 26.17
CA CYS A 303 8.85 -33.67 27.15
C CYS A 303 9.96 -34.72 27.05
N PHE A 304 11.19 -34.29 26.78
CA PHE A 304 12.35 -35.22 26.69
C PHE A 304 13.66 -34.52 27.08
N SER A 305 14.71 -35.32 27.30
CA SER A 305 16.05 -34.83 27.59
C SER A 305 16.74 -34.36 26.28
N LEU A 306 17.01 -33.07 26.14
CA LEU A 306 17.76 -32.55 25.01
C LEU A 306 19.21 -33.06 24.98
N THR A 307 19.79 -33.24 26.14
CA THR A 307 21.16 -33.77 26.29
C THR A 307 21.28 -35.15 25.70
N GLU A 308 20.37 -36.07 26.10
CA GLU A 308 20.34 -37.45 25.60
C GLU A 308 20.00 -37.48 24.10
N PHE A 309 18.99 -36.70 23.69
CA PHE A 309 18.57 -36.60 22.30
C PHE A 309 19.73 -36.15 21.38
N CYS A 310 20.46 -35.07 21.73
CA CYS A 310 21.58 -34.59 20.95
C CYS A 310 22.76 -35.54 20.94
N SER A 311 23.03 -36.24 22.06
CA SER A 311 24.08 -37.27 22.13
C SER A 311 23.79 -38.42 21.18
N ASN A 312 22.56 -38.96 21.21
CA ASN A 312 22.12 -40.02 20.32
C ASN A 312 22.21 -39.59 18.83
N LEU A 313 21.78 -38.34 18.50
CA LEU A 313 21.89 -37.81 17.15
C LEU A 313 23.35 -37.71 16.68
N VAL A 314 24.26 -37.28 17.55
CA VAL A 314 25.70 -37.19 17.22
C VAL A 314 26.28 -38.57 17.00
N GLU A 315 25.93 -39.59 17.79
CA GLU A 315 26.35 -40.99 17.58
C GLU A 315 25.86 -41.51 16.23
N GLU A 316 24.60 -41.29 15.86
CA GLU A 316 24.06 -41.64 14.53
C GLU A 316 24.84 -40.95 13.42
N MET A 317 25.14 -39.68 13.55
CA MET A 317 25.86 -38.91 12.54
C MET A 317 27.34 -39.28 12.43
N GLN A 318 27.98 -39.69 13.52
CA GLN A 318 29.40 -40.15 13.50
C GLN A 318 29.63 -41.38 12.62
N VAL A 319 28.64 -42.27 12.49
CA VAL A 319 28.69 -43.41 11.58
C VAL A 319 28.74 -42.96 10.12
N CYS A 320 28.17 -41.81 9.80
CA CYS A 320 28.11 -41.23 8.45
C CYS A 320 29.32 -40.31 8.14
N VAL A 321 30.13 -39.99 9.16
CA VAL A 321 31.29 -39.08 9.03
C VAL A 321 32.49 -39.81 8.44
N ASP A 322 33.05 -39.33 7.33
CA ASP A 322 34.28 -39.79 6.73
C ASP A 322 35.47 -39.50 7.67
N SER A 323 36.52 -40.31 7.61
CA SER A 323 37.78 -40.16 8.36
C SER A 323 38.44 -38.79 8.27
N ARG A 324 38.04 -37.97 7.25
CA ARG A 324 38.50 -36.60 7.03
C ARG A 324 37.83 -35.56 7.91
N HIS A 325 36.67 -35.88 8.50
CA HIS A 325 35.91 -34.97 9.33
C HIS A 325 35.98 -35.39 10.79
N ARG A 326 35.95 -34.40 11.69
CA ARG A 326 35.87 -34.64 13.14
C ARG A 326 34.67 -33.88 13.71
N LEU A 327 33.65 -34.62 14.08
CA LEU A 327 32.44 -34.05 14.76
C LEU A 327 32.72 -33.98 16.27
N SER A 328 32.58 -32.80 16.85
CA SER A 328 32.76 -32.51 18.27
C SER A 328 31.44 -31.98 18.84
N PHE A 329 30.97 -32.56 19.93
CA PHE A 329 29.74 -32.12 20.59
C PHE A 329 30.08 -31.55 21.98
N THR A 330 29.47 -30.42 22.34
CA THR A 330 29.63 -29.75 23.62
C THR A 330 28.30 -29.26 24.15
N ILE A 331 28.09 -29.34 25.46
CA ILE A 331 26.87 -28.93 26.16
C ILE A 331 27.24 -27.85 27.17
N LYS A 332 26.45 -26.78 27.23
CA LYS A 332 26.60 -25.68 28.19
C LYS A 332 25.26 -25.39 28.88
N GLY A 333 25.27 -25.40 30.19
CA GLY A 333 24.06 -25.20 31.02
C GLY A 333 23.27 -26.48 31.27
N ASP A 334 22.13 -26.33 31.94
CA ASP A 334 21.21 -27.40 32.23
C ASP A 334 20.17 -27.51 31.11
N CYS A 335 20.21 -28.61 30.37
CA CYS A 335 19.39 -28.85 29.18
C CYS A 335 18.57 -30.15 29.31
N ASP A 336 18.24 -30.57 30.52
CA ASP A 336 17.68 -31.90 30.73
C ASP A 336 16.21 -32.03 30.30
N GLN A 337 15.43 -30.94 30.32
CA GLN A 337 14.02 -31.01 29.96
C GLN A 337 13.66 -29.99 28.89
N ALA A 338 13.08 -30.43 27.78
CA ALA A 338 12.57 -29.59 26.71
C ALA A 338 11.17 -30.03 26.29
N TYR A 339 10.32 -29.05 26.01
CA TYR A 339 8.98 -29.26 25.48
C TYR A 339 8.99 -28.88 23.99
N LEU A 340 9.39 -29.82 23.13
CA LEU A 340 9.58 -29.63 21.71
C LEU A 340 9.03 -30.83 20.92
N ASP A 341 8.88 -30.66 19.60
CA ASP A 341 8.60 -31.77 18.70
C ASP A 341 9.93 -32.48 18.35
N GLU A 342 10.13 -33.68 18.93
CA GLU A 342 11.35 -34.46 18.78
C GLU A 342 11.66 -34.77 17.30
N ASN A 343 10.64 -35.12 16.51
CA ASN A 343 10.83 -35.45 15.10
C ASN A 343 11.23 -34.23 14.27
N LEU A 344 10.57 -33.11 14.50
CA LEU A 344 10.92 -31.85 13.77
C LEU A 344 12.29 -31.35 14.21
N LEU A 345 12.66 -31.47 15.49
CA LEU A 345 13.99 -31.12 15.98
C LEU A 345 15.06 -32.02 15.36
N LYS A 346 14.79 -33.32 15.24
CA LYS A 346 15.70 -34.27 14.54
C LYS A 346 15.94 -33.82 13.10
N HIS A 347 14.89 -33.46 12.37
CA HIS A 347 15.02 -32.95 11.00
C HIS A 347 15.82 -31.66 10.92
N ILE A 348 15.62 -30.70 11.85
CA ILE A 348 16.40 -29.46 11.90
C ILE A 348 17.89 -29.76 12.05
N LEU A 349 18.24 -30.50 13.10
CA LEU A 349 19.64 -30.73 13.47
C LEU A 349 20.36 -31.66 12.49
N ALA A 350 19.71 -32.75 12.05
CA ALA A 350 20.28 -33.65 11.06
C ALA A 350 20.56 -32.94 9.74
N ASN A 351 19.68 -32.04 9.30
CA ASN A 351 19.90 -31.24 8.08
C ASN A 351 21.10 -30.31 8.23
N LEU A 352 21.22 -29.59 9.35
CA LEU A 352 22.34 -28.67 9.59
C LEU A 352 23.67 -29.42 9.70
N LEU A 353 23.72 -30.55 10.42
CA LEU A 353 24.93 -31.39 10.56
C LEU A 353 25.33 -32.02 9.23
N SER A 354 24.36 -32.56 8.47
CA SER A 354 24.61 -33.13 7.14
C SER A 354 25.14 -32.06 6.18
N ASN A 355 24.61 -30.84 6.23
CA ASN A 355 25.12 -29.71 5.44
C ASN A 355 26.55 -29.35 5.85
N ALA A 356 26.89 -29.31 7.13
CA ALA A 356 28.23 -29.04 7.62
C ALA A 356 29.25 -30.04 7.09
N ILE A 357 28.92 -31.35 7.07
CA ILE A 357 29.73 -32.41 6.52
C ILE A 357 29.90 -32.24 5.00
N LYS A 358 28.77 -32.08 4.32
CA LYS A 358 28.70 -32.04 2.84
C LYS A 358 29.41 -30.84 2.23
N TYR A 359 29.33 -29.67 2.89
CA TYR A 359 29.95 -28.44 2.40
C TYR A 359 31.38 -28.21 2.91
N SER A 360 31.96 -29.20 3.56
CA SER A 360 33.39 -29.27 3.95
C SER A 360 34.14 -30.35 3.17
N PRO A 361 34.29 -30.27 1.81
CA PRO A 361 34.84 -31.34 0.98
C PRO A 361 36.29 -31.68 1.30
N GLU A 362 37.05 -30.74 1.81
CA GLU A 362 38.44 -30.96 2.23
C GLU A 362 38.55 -31.63 3.63
N GLY A 363 37.41 -31.91 4.26
CA GLY A 363 37.35 -32.37 5.65
C GLY A 363 37.44 -31.20 6.64
N GLY A 364 37.80 -31.52 7.89
CA GLY A 364 37.93 -30.50 8.95
C GLY A 364 37.06 -30.77 10.17
N ASN A 365 37.07 -29.81 11.07
CA ASN A 365 36.28 -29.91 12.31
C ASN A 365 34.89 -29.38 12.11
N ILE A 366 33.91 -30.10 12.66
CA ILE A 366 32.52 -29.70 12.78
C ILE A 366 32.21 -29.61 14.27
N TRP A 367 31.79 -28.45 14.72
CA TRP A 367 31.41 -28.23 16.11
C TRP A 367 29.89 -28.14 16.21
N PHE A 368 29.35 -28.96 17.08
CA PHE A 368 27.96 -28.89 17.50
C PHE A 368 27.92 -28.52 18.97
N GLU A 369 27.25 -27.41 19.29
CA GLU A 369 27.11 -26.92 20.66
C GLU A 369 25.64 -26.76 20.98
N LEU A 370 25.22 -27.30 22.12
CA LEU A 370 23.92 -27.05 22.75
C LEU A 370 24.15 -26.16 23.97
N SER A 371 23.45 -25.06 24.08
CA SER A 371 23.43 -24.22 25.26
C SER A 371 22.00 -23.85 25.67
N CYS A 372 21.70 -23.96 26.98
CA CYS A 372 20.40 -23.61 27.51
C CYS A 372 20.51 -22.42 28.46
N GLN A 373 19.81 -21.32 28.09
CA GLN A 373 19.79 -20.06 28.84
C GLN A 373 18.42 -19.39 28.70
N ASN A 374 17.89 -18.83 29.79
CA ASN A 374 16.67 -18.03 29.79
C ASN A 374 15.48 -18.72 29.09
N ASP A 375 15.19 -19.97 29.44
CA ASP A 375 14.15 -20.79 28.86
C ASP A 375 14.25 -20.97 27.32
N LYS A 376 15.47 -20.93 26.80
CA LYS A 376 15.75 -21.15 25.37
C LYS A 376 16.86 -22.20 25.22
N ALA A 377 16.66 -23.10 24.24
CA ALA A 377 17.73 -23.94 23.72
C ALA A 377 18.37 -23.22 22.52
N ILE A 378 19.69 -23.13 22.55
CA ILE A 378 20.49 -22.53 21.49
C ILE A 378 21.39 -23.62 20.94
N PHE A 379 21.26 -23.92 19.65
CA PHE A 379 22.05 -24.89 18.93
C PHE A 379 22.99 -24.14 17.98
N HIS A 380 24.30 -24.38 18.09
CA HIS A 380 25.29 -23.89 17.16
C HIS A 380 25.89 -25.06 16.39
N VAL A 381 25.82 -24.99 15.06
CA VAL A 381 26.49 -25.92 14.15
C VAL A 381 27.46 -25.10 13.33
N GLN A 382 28.77 -25.37 13.52
CA GLN A 382 29.86 -24.69 12.83
C GLN A 382 30.68 -25.66 12.03
N ASP A 383 31.02 -25.29 10.80
CA ASP A 383 31.91 -26.03 9.88
C ASP A 383 33.09 -25.16 9.43
N GLN A 384 34.06 -25.82 8.82
CA GLN A 384 35.23 -25.21 8.17
C GLN A 384 35.19 -25.40 6.65
N GLY A 385 33.99 -25.35 6.08
CA GLY A 385 33.73 -25.61 4.70
C GLY A 385 33.95 -24.41 3.79
N ILE A 386 33.34 -24.50 2.59
CA ILE A 386 33.47 -23.50 1.51
C ILE A 386 32.91 -22.13 1.84
N GLY A 387 32.12 -22.01 2.93
CA GLY A 387 31.37 -20.79 3.27
C GLY A 387 30.31 -20.40 2.26
N ILE A 388 29.61 -19.31 2.51
CA ILE A 388 28.46 -18.84 1.71
C ILE A 388 28.68 -17.36 1.34
N PRO A 389 28.61 -16.99 0.05
CA PRO A 389 28.71 -15.61 -0.40
C PRO A 389 27.62 -14.73 0.22
N MET A 390 27.95 -13.50 0.57
CA MET A 390 27.03 -12.57 1.23
C MET A 390 25.73 -12.34 0.44
N GLU A 391 25.85 -12.35 -0.90
CA GLU A 391 24.70 -12.19 -1.80
C GLU A 391 23.69 -13.36 -1.69
N ASP A 392 24.19 -14.58 -1.46
CA ASP A 392 23.37 -15.79 -1.37
C ASP A 392 22.75 -15.97 0.05
N GLN A 393 23.32 -15.33 1.10
CA GLN A 393 22.85 -15.49 2.47
C GLN A 393 21.42 -14.98 2.68
N GLN A 394 20.98 -13.97 1.94
CA GLN A 394 19.63 -13.42 2.06
C GLN A 394 18.56 -14.38 1.53
N GLN A 395 18.90 -15.17 0.51
CA GLN A 395 17.99 -16.10 -0.17
C GLN A 395 18.16 -17.56 0.30
N LEU A 396 19.06 -17.80 1.24
CA LEU A 396 19.45 -19.15 1.66
C LEU A 396 18.31 -20.01 2.21
N PHE A 397 17.29 -19.38 2.77
CA PHE A 397 16.10 -20.05 3.32
C PHE A 397 14.94 -20.11 2.31
N GLU A 398 15.11 -19.62 1.10
CA GLU A 398 14.15 -19.80 0.02
C GLU A 398 14.22 -21.23 -0.52
N SER A 399 13.07 -21.79 -0.86
CA SER A 399 13.02 -23.15 -1.42
C SER A 399 13.78 -23.23 -2.74
N PHE A 400 14.60 -24.26 -2.89
CA PHE A 400 15.44 -24.55 -4.06
C PHE A 400 16.60 -23.57 -4.30
N HIS A 401 16.84 -22.64 -3.43
CA HIS A 401 18.01 -21.78 -3.54
C HIS A 401 19.29 -22.57 -3.23
N ARG A 402 20.31 -22.39 -4.07
CA ARG A 402 21.63 -22.98 -3.90
C ARG A 402 22.69 -21.92 -4.12
N GLY A 403 23.64 -21.83 -3.20
CA GLY A 403 24.74 -20.88 -3.31
C GLY A 403 25.52 -21.07 -4.61
N ARG A 404 26.01 -19.98 -5.19
CA ARG A 404 26.77 -20.00 -6.47
C ARG A 404 28.10 -20.76 -6.40
N ASN A 405 28.66 -20.88 -5.20
CA ASN A 405 29.94 -21.52 -4.94
C ASN A 405 29.85 -23.02 -4.65
N VAL A 406 28.64 -23.62 -4.63
CA VAL A 406 28.48 -25.06 -4.30
C VAL A 406 28.89 -26.02 -5.43
N GLY A 407 29.07 -25.52 -6.64
CA GLY A 407 29.57 -26.31 -7.78
C GLY A 407 28.86 -27.63 -8.00
N LYS A 408 29.61 -28.75 -7.94
CA LYS A 408 29.11 -30.11 -8.15
C LYS A 408 28.59 -30.79 -6.87
N ILE A 409 28.62 -30.14 -5.71
CA ILE A 409 28.14 -30.73 -4.47
C ILE A 409 26.62 -31.01 -4.61
N PRO A 410 26.12 -32.24 -4.45
CA PRO A 410 24.74 -32.60 -4.70
C PRO A 410 23.81 -31.94 -3.64
N GLY A 411 22.58 -31.60 -4.03
CA GLY A 411 21.59 -31.05 -3.07
C GLY A 411 20.41 -30.42 -3.77
N THR A 412 19.25 -30.48 -3.09
CA THR A 412 17.95 -30.06 -3.60
C THR A 412 17.63 -28.59 -3.37
N GLY A 413 18.33 -27.94 -2.42
CA GLY A 413 18.01 -26.58 -1.98
C GLY A 413 16.73 -26.49 -1.11
N LEU A 414 16.17 -27.63 -0.68
CA LEU A 414 14.98 -27.68 0.17
C LEU A 414 15.30 -27.71 1.67
N GLY A 415 16.43 -28.31 2.05
CA GLY A 415 16.75 -28.59 3.45
C GLY A 415 16.69 -27.37 4.37
N LEU A 416 17.29 -26.23 3.96
CA LEU A 416 17.31 -25.04 4.81
C LEU A 416 15.97 -24.31 4.85
N SER A 417 15.16 -24.37 3.80
CA SER A 417 13.79 -23.84 3.81
C SER A 417 12.89 -24.64 4.76
N ILE A 418 13.06 -25.97 4.83
CA ILE A 418 12.38 -26.85 5.76
C ILE A 418 12.84 -26.55 7.20
N VAL A 419 14.14 -26.42 7.42
CA VAL A 419 14.70 -26.03 8.73
C VAL A 419 14.09 -24.74 9.21
N LYS A 420 14.07 -23.68 8.36
CA LYS A 420 13.46 -22.39 8.70
C LYS A 420 11.99 -22.56 9.08
N ARG A 421 11.22 -23.33 8.32
CA ARG A 421 9.82 -23.59 8.59
C ARG A 421 9.58 -24.28 9.92
N PHE A 422 10.39 -25.28 10.25
CA PHE A 422 10.28 -26.01 11.53
C PHE A 422 10.69 -25.16 12.72
N VAL A 423 11.71 -24.32 12.56
CA VAL A 423 12.12 -23.36 13.57
C VAL A 423 11.00 -22.35 13.82
N ASP A 424 10.37 -21.82 12.76
CA ASP A 424 9.27 -20.88 12.88
C ASP A 424 8.03 -21.49 13.54
N LEU A 425 7.72 -22.78 13.24
CA LEU A 425 6.65 -23.51 13.90
C LEU A 425 6.86 -23.63 15.42
N HIS A 426 8.11 -23.81 15.86
CA HIS A 426 8.47 -23.81 17.28
C HIS A 426 8.51 -22.40 17.92
N GLY A 427 8.18 -21.33 17.16
CA GLY A 427 8.33 -19.95 17.63
C GLY A 427 9.78 -19.52 17.82
N GLY A 428 10.72 -20.24 17.19
CA GLY A 428 12.15 -20.03 17.31
C GLY A 428 12.74 -19.05 16.28
N LYS A 429 14.07 -18.98 16.27
CA LYS A 429 14.82 -18.14 15.32
C LYS A 429 16.03 -18.89 14.80
N ILE A 430 16.31 -18.80 13.50
CA ILE A 430 17.55 -19.27 12.89
C ILE A 430 18.34 -18.08 12.34
N SER A 431 19.65 -18.12 12.49
CA SER A 431 20.59 -17.14 11.95
C SER A 431 21.85 -17.81 11.42
N ILE A 432 22.58 -17.12 10.57
CA ILE A 432 23.80 -17.59 9.93
C ILE A 432 24.91 -16.54 10.07
N LYS A 433 26.16 -17.03 10.20
CA LYS A 433 27.39 -16.27 10.01
C LYS A 433 28.28 -17.11 9.10
N SER A 434 28.70 -16.57 7.97
CA SER A 434 29.51 -17.29 7.00
C SER A 434 30.36 -16.34 6.19
N ASP A 435 31.62 -16.74 5.94
CA ASP A 435 32.54 -16.07 5.04
C ASP A 435 33.11 -17.13 4.07
N VAL A 436 33.25 -16.77 2.80
CA VAL A 436 33.76 -17.67 1.76
C VAL A 436 35.16 -18.18 2.12
N GLY A 437 35.33 -19.50 2.16
CA GLY A 437 36.60 -20.18 2.50
C GLY A 437 36.91 -20.23 4.01
N MET A 438 36.05 -19.66 4.89
CA MET A 438 36.25 -19.67 6.34
C MET A 438 35.23 -20.59 7.07
N GLY A 439 34.24 -21.10 6.35
CA GLY A 439 33.20 -21.97 6.87
C GLY A 439 31.91 -21.22 7.21
N THR A 440 30.99 -21.95 7.86
CA THR A 440 29.64 -21.47 8.19
C THR A 440 29.30 -21.80 9.63
N THR A 441 28.59 -20.90 10.29
CA THR A 441 27.96 -21.14 11.59
C THR A 441 26.47 -20.86 11.51
N PHE A 442 25.67 -21.90 11.71
CA PHE A 442 24.23 -21.80 11.91
C PHE A 442 23.92 -21.73 13.39
N THR A 443 23.04 -20.82 13.77
CA THR A 443 22.51 -20.68 15.13
C THR A 443 21.02 -20.82 15.12
N VAL A 444 20.48 -21.83 15.81
CA VAL A 444 19.04 -22.06 16.01
C VAL A 444 18.70 -21.79 17.46
N ILE A 445 17.69 -20.99 17.71
CA ILE A 445 17.18 -20.65 19.05
C ILE A 445 15.74 -21.10 19.12
N LEU A 446 15.42 -22.03 20.03
CA LEU A 446 14.06 -22.52 20.28
C LEU A 446 13.64 -22.22 21.72
N PRO A 447 12.39 -21.81 21.97
CA PRO A 447 11.86 -21.68 23.32
C PRO A 447 11.68 -23.08 23.94
N LEU A 448 12.06 -23.25 25.21
CA LEU A 448 11.92 -24.52 25.96
C LEU A 448 10.55 -24.65 26.60
N ASN A 449 9.90 -23.54 26.94
CA ASN A 449 8.58 -23.48 27.56
C ASN A 449 7.59 -22.78 26.61
N SER A 450 6.55 -23.47 26.20
CA SER A 450 5.45 -22.92 25.41
C SER A 450 4.23 -22.57 26.27
N GLU A 451 4.39 -21.95 27.45
CA GLU A 451 3.23 -21.50 28.24
C GLU A 451 2.46 -20.30 27.60
N ASN A 452 2.95 -19.70 26.52
CA ASN A 452 2.30 -18.53 25.91
C ASN A 452 1.68 -18.74 24.52
N SER A 453 1.40 -19.97 24.08
CA SER A 453 0.89 -20.16 22.70
C SER A 453 -0.32 -21.08 22.55
N ILE A 454 -0.91 -21.62 23.61
CA ILE A 454 -2.19 -22.35 23.50
C ILE A 454 -2.96 -22.17 24.82
N GLU A 455 -3.88 -21.22 24.89
CA GLU A 455 -5.04 -21.32 25.76
C GLU A 455 -5.87 -22.50 25.27
N GLY A 456 -5.79 -23.61 26.00
CA GLY A 456 -6.65 -24.75 25.79
C GLY A 456 -5.94 -26.08 25.97
N GLN A 457 -5.99 -26.61 27.16
CA GLN A 457 -5.81 -28.05 27.48
C GLN A 457 -4.38 -28.61 27.40
N PHE A 458 -3.62 -28.51 28.48
CA PHE A 458 -2.85 -29.66 28.98
C PHE A 458 -2.42 -29.43 30.44
N ASP A 459 -2.70 -30.42 31.30
CA ASP A 459 -2.47 -30.40 32.72
C ASP A 459 -0.95 -30.61 33.03
N ALA A 460 -0.34 -29.64 33.69
CA ALA A 460 1.10 -29.62 34.05
C ALA A 460 1.54 -30.70 35.04
N LYS A 461 0.73 -31.75 35.28
CA LYS A 461 0.97 -32.78 36.29
C LYS A 461 1.60 -34.09 35.80
N GLN A 462 1.93 -34.21 34.51
CA GLN A 462 2.48 -35.46 33.98
C GLN A 462 4.01 -35.58 33.92
N CYS A 463 4.76 -34.54 34.27
CA CYS A 463 6.23 -34.58 34.24
C CYS A 463 6.91 -35.07 35.53
N HIS A 464 6.15 -35.53 36.53
CA HIS A 464 6.73 -35.96 37.83
C HIS A 464 6.73 -37.47 38.09
N VAL A 465 6.43 -38.30 37.09
CA VAL A 465 6.50 -39.77 37.25
C VAL A 465 7.05 -40.41 35.98
N LEU A 466 8.34 -40.54 35.93
CA LEU A 466 9.09 -41.69 35.39
C LEU A 466 10.57 -41.50 35.70
#